data_3cb9ff879195f74674d0ecda673e83e9
#
_entry.id   3cb9ff879195f74674d0ecda673e83e9
#
_cell.length_a   1.000
_cell.length_b   1.000
_cell.length_c   1.000
_cell.angle_alpha   90.00
_cell.angle_beta   90.00
_cell.angle_gamma   90.00
#
_symmetry.space_group_name_H-M   'P 1'
#
loop_
_entity.id
_entity.type
_entity.pdbx_description
1 polymer ?
#
loop_
_entity_poly.entity_id
_entity_poly.type
_entity_poly.pdbx_seq_one_letter_code
_entity_poly.pdbx_strand_id
1 'polypeptide(L)'
;GGSTFSQYKCTDSFNCIEMKKGITSKKASSAFINPLTALGMVETCKIEGHGAIIHTAAASSLGQMLVKICNEDKIDLINIVRRENQVKLLESIGAKYILNSSSPDFMRDLIKAILKTGATIAFDATGGGQLTDQILTAMEFATSALEQDSPISVQGYSPYGSSAYKQVYIYGGLDPSPITLNKAYGMNWSAGGWLLFPFLTALSQERLEALRERVKKNIDTTFKSTYKKTIGLEDVLNPKYMKEYLKTGTGNKYLINPQVKNIKK
;
A
#
# COMPACT_ATOMS: atom_id res chain seq x y z
N GLY A 1 14.77 4.32 -8.11
CA GLY A 1 15.75 3.32 -8.03
C GLY A 1 16.12 2.57 -9.31
N GLY A 2 16.25 3.20 -10.47
CA GLY A 2 16.71 2.54 -11.69
C GLY A 2 18.11 1.92 -11.54
N SER A 3 18.49 1.01 -12.45
CA SER A 3 19.85 0.43 -12.57
C SER A 3 20.33 -0.36 -11.34
N THR A 4 19.46 -1.14 -10.71
CA THR A 4 19.85 -2.01 -9.58
C THR A 4 20.22 -3.44 -10.01
N PHE A 5 19.99 -3.81 -11.29
CA PHE A 5 20.48 -5.05 -11.88
C PHE A 5 21.94 -4.86 -12.34
N SER A 6 22.84 -4.67 -11.38
CA SER A 6 24.27 -4.43 -11.63
C SER A 6 25.10 -4.89 -10.44
N GLN A 7 26.36 -5.23 -10.68
CA GLN A 7 27.30 -5.60 -9.62
C GLN A 7 27.71 -4.40 -8.76
N TYR A 8 27.77 -3.24 -9.37
CA TYR A 8 28.13 -1.96 -8.74
C TYR A 8 27.19 -0.86 -9.17
N LYS A 9 26.90 0.04 -8.26
CA LYS A 9 26.07 1.21 -8.53
C LYS A 9 26.64 2.42 -7.78
N CYS A 10 26.81 3.53 -8.48
CA CYS A 10 27.07 4.84 -7.90
C CYS A 10 25.72 5.51 -7.60
N THR A 11 25.53 6.04 -6.42
CA THR A 11 24.32 6.75 -6.03
C THR A 11 24.63 7.76 -4.95
N ASP A 12 23.82 8.80 -4.84
CA ASP A 12 23.89 9.79 -3.78
C ASP A 12 23.59 9.15 -2.42
N SER A 13 24.32 9.55 -1.39
CA SER A 13 24.12 9.07 -0.02
C SER A 13 22.72 9.39 0.53
N PHE A 14 22.11 10.49 0.07
CA PHE A 14 20.71 10.83 0.38
C PHE A 14 19.74 9.71 0.00
N ASN A 15 20.02 8.95 -1.05
CA ASN A 15 19.20 7.83 -1.52
C ASN A 15 19.56 6.51 -0.82
N CYS A 16 20.34 6.54 0.25
CA CYS A 16 20.77 5.37 1.01
C CYS A 16 20.18 5.39 2.42
N ILE A 17 19.97 4.20 2.96
CA ILE A 17 19.72 4.00 4.39
C ILE A 17 20.92 3.24 4.94
N GLU A 18 21.66 3.88 5.85
CA GLU A 18 22.76 3.20 6.55
C GLU A 18 22.20 2.17 7.51
N MET A 19 22.57 0.90 7.32
CA MET A 19 22.10 -0.19 8.15
C MET A 19 22.98 -0.40 9.37
N LYS A 20 22.38 -0.84 10.48
CA LYS A 20 23.12 -1.21 11.69
C LYS A 20 24.05 -2.36 11.41
N LYS A 21 25.19 -2.39 12.10
CA LYS A 21 26.15 -3.50 12.06
C LYS A 21 25.44 -4.83 12.36
N GLY A 22 25.72 -5.86 11.56
CA GLY A 22 25.10 -7.19 11.70
C GLY A 22 23.86 -7.42 10.80
N ILE A 23 23.31 -6.39 10.15
CA ILE A 23 22.25 -6.57 9.15
C ILE A 23 22.88 -7.06 7.85
N THR A 24 22.42 -8.23 7.36
CA THR A 24 22.92 -8.81 6.10
C THR A 24 22.36 -8.05 4.89
N SER A 25 23.10 -8.06 3.77
CA SER A 25 22.66 -7.48 2.49
C SER A 25 21.32 -8.07 2.02
N LYS A 26 21.07 -9.36 2.30
CA LYS A 26 19.79 -10.03 2.01
C LYS A 26 18.61 -9.36 2.74
N LYS A 27 18.76 -8.99 4.01
CA LYS A 27 17.74 -8.29 4.79
C LYS A 27 17.60 -6.85 4.31
N ALA A 28 18.72 -6.17 4.10
CA ALA A 28 18.75 -4.77 3.69
C ALA A 28 18.23 -4.53 2.26
N SER A 29 18.27 -5.52 1.37
CA SER A 29 17.90 -5.38 -0.05
C SER A 29 16.46 -4.89 -0.30
N SER A 30 15.55 -5.04 0.66
CA SER A 30 14.17 -4.57 0.58
C SER A 30 13.83 -3.48 1.58
N ALA A 31 14.82 -2.83 2.18
CA ALA A 31 14.61 -1.85 3.25
C ALA A 31 14.12 -0.47 2.76
N PHE A 32 14.19 -0.17 1.47
CA PHE A 32 13.93 1.18 0.97
C PHE A 32 12.48 1.35 0.47
N ILE A 33 12.13 0.74 -0.66
CA ILE A 33 10.89 1.07 -1.39
C ILE A 33 9.63 0.69 -0.57
N ASN A 34 9.39 -0.59 -0.31
CA ASN A 34 8.15 -1.01 0.34
C ASN A 34 7.99 -0.46 1.76
N PRO A 35 9.03 -0.48 2.63
CA PRO A 35 8.93 0.09 3.97
C PRO A 35 8.60 1.58 3.96
N LEU A 36 9.33 2.37 3.16
CA LEU A 36 9.10 3.81 3.11
C LEU A 36 7.78 4.17 2.42
N THR A 37 7.31 3.37 1.44
CA THR A 37 5.99 3.55 0.84
C THR A 37 4.88 3.30 1.88
N ALA A 38 4.96 2.20 2.64
CA ALA A 38 3.96 1.90 3.66
C ALA A 38 3.94 2.95 4.78
N LEU A 39 5.11 3.41 5.23
CA LEU A 39 5.22 4.50 6.18
C LEU A 39 4.72 5.82 5.60
N GLY A 40 5.04 6.10 4.32
CA GLY A 40 4.58 7.28 3.61
C GLY A 40 3.06 7.36 3.49
N MET A 41 2.38 6.23 3.27
CA MET A 41 0.91 6.17 3.27
C MET A 41 0.33 6.56 4.63
N VAL A 42 0.92 6.08 5.71
CA VAL A 42 0.51 6.43 7.08
C VAL A 42 0.77 7.91 7.38
N GLU A 43 1.92 8.43 6.99
CA GLU A 43 2.23 9.85 7.16
C GLU A 43 1.33 10.76 6.31
N THR A 44 1.02 10.37 5.06
CA THR A 44 0.06 11.09 4.22
C THR A 44 -1.31 11.14 4.89
N CYS A 45 -1.81 10.01 5.40
CA CYS A 45 -3.06 9.94 6.15
C CYS A 45 -3.08 10.93 7.33
N LYS A 46 -2.00 10.99 8.11
CA LYS A 46 -1.87 11.92 9.25
C LYS A 46 -1.77 13.38 8.83
N ILE A 47 -0.95 13.68 7.80
CA ILE A 47 -0.72 15.06 7.32
C ILE A 47 -2.00 15.65 6.74
N GLU A 48 -2.80 14.84 6.05
CA GLU A 48 -4.04 15.26 5.39
C GLU A 48 -5.27 15.16 6.31
N GLY A 49 -5.08 14.76 7.57
CA GLY A 49 -6.13 14.78 8.59
C GLY A 49 -7.14 13.64 8.53
N HIS A 50 -6.78 12.52 7.85
CA HIS A 50 -7.61 11.32 7.83
C HIS A 50 -7.36 10.42 9.05
N GLY A 51 -8.40 9.74 9.54
CA GLY A 51 -8.31 8.89 10.76
C GLY A 51 -8.05 7.41 10.49
N ALA A 52 -8.37 6.92 9.30
CA ALA A 52 -8.25 5.52 8.91
C ALA A 52 -7.93 5.39 7.42
N ILE A 53 -7.43 4.24 7.00
CA ILE A 53 -6.92 4.01 5.64
C ILE A 53 -7.66 2.85 4.98
N ILE A 54 -7.93 2.94 3.68
CA ILE A 54 -8.31 1.82 2.81
C ILE A 54 -7.12 1.48 1.92
N HIS A 55 -6.77 0.20 1.81
CA HIS A 55 -5.65 -0.25 0.98
C HIS A 55 -6.04 -1.43 0.10
N THR A 56 -5.79 -1.34 -1.21
CA THR A 56 -6.02 -2.42 -2.16
C THR A 56 -4.77 -3.30 -2.33
N ALA A 57 -4.93 -4.48 -2.93
CA ALA A 57 -3.86 -5.48 -3.02
C ALA A 57 -3.15 -5.76 -1.68
N ALA A 58 -3.94 -5.75 -0.59
CA ALA A 58 -3.46 -5.72 0.79
C ALA A 58 -2.61 -6.94 1.19
N ALA A 59 -2.73 -8.08 0.49
CA ALA A 59 -1.90 -9.27 0.72
C ALA A 59 -0.49 -9.17 0.11
N SER A 60 -0.14 -8.08 -0.60
CA SER A 60 1.21 -7.83 -1.11
C SER A 60 2.22 -7.67 0.03
N SER A 61 3.52 -7.76 -0.28
CA SER A 61 4.56 -7.52 0.73
C SER A 61 4.45 -6.13 1.37
N LEU A 62 4.07 -5.12 0.59
CA LEU A 62 3.81 -3.75 1.09
C LEU A 62 2.58 -3.74 2.00
N GLY A 63 1.46 -4.33 1.56
CA GLY A 63 0.23 -4.36 2.34
C GLY A 63 0.38 -5.07 3.67
N GLN A 64 1.14 -6.18 3.72
CA GLN A 64 1.47 -6.85 4.99
C GLN A 64 2.30 -5.97 5.94
N MET A 65 3.22 -5.14 5.40
CA MET A 65 3.94 -4.15 6.20
C MET A 65 2.98 -3.06 6.72
N LEU A 66 2.08 -2.58 5.86
CA LEU A 66 1.09 -1.56 6.24
C LEU A 66 0.15 -2.05 7.35
N VAL A 67 -0.31 -3.32 7.30
CA VAL A 67 -1.10 -3.93 8.39
C VAL A 67 -0.36 -3.85 9.72
N LYS A 68 0.92 -4.25 9.73
CA LYS A 68 1.73 -4.22 10.96
C LYS A 68 1.95 -2.79 11.48
N ILE A 69 2.25 -1.84 10.58
CA ILE A 69 2.42 -0.42 10.95
C ILE A 69 1.14 0.13 11.54
N CYS A 70 -0.01 -0.10 10.90
CA CYS A 70 -1.30 0.41 11.36
C CYS A 70 -1.71 -0.21 12.70
N ASN A 71 -1.43 -1.50 12.93
CA ASN A 71 -1.64 -2.13 14.23
C ASN A 71 -0.75 -1.51 15.33
N GLU A 72 0.55 -1.26 15.04
CA GLU A 72 1.48 -0.59 15.95
C GLU A 72 1.03 0.85 16.27
N ASP A 73 0.60 1.59 15.25
CA ASP A 73 0.21 3.01 15.35
C ASP A 73 -1.25 3.22 15.76
N LYS A 74 -2.03 2.13 15.93
CA LYS A 74 -3.46 2.15 16.28
C LYS A 74 -4.32 2.91 15.26
N ILE A 75 -4.00 2.78 13.98
CA ILE A 75 -4.77 3.32 12.86
C ILE A 75 -5.61 2.20 12.27
N ASP A 76 -6.91 2.41 12.13
CA ASP A 76 -7.74 1.43 11.48
C ASP A 76 -7.42 1.33 9.98
N LEU A 77 -7.30 0.09 9.50
CA LEU A 77 -6.94 -0.22 8.12
C LEU A 77 -7.94 -1.20 7.52
N ILE A 78 -8.63 -0.77 6.46
CA ILE A 78 -9.50 -1.62 5.64
C ILE A 78 -8.66 -2.22 4.53
N ASN A 79 -8.55 -3.54 4.51
CA ASN A 79 -7.72 -4.31 3.61
C ASN A 79 -8.57 -4.94 2.51
N ILE A 80 -8.36 -4.57 1.24
CA ILE A 80 -9.08 -5.12 0.09
C ILE A 80 -8.20 -6.13 -0.63
N VAL A 81 -8.72 -7.34 -0.80
CA VAL A 81 -8.11 -8.48 -1.50
C VAL A 81 -9.08 -9.09 -2.50
N ARG A 82 -8.62 -10.03 -3.34
CA ARG A 82 -9.47 -10.70 -4.36
C ARG A 82 -9.69 -12.19 -4.15
N ARG A 83 -9.00 -12.82 -3.18
CA ARG A 83 -9.00 -14.28 -3.03
C ARG A 83 -9.05 -14.66 -1.56
N GLU A 84 -9.72 -15.76 -1.27
CA GLU A 84 -9.89 -16.28 0.09
C GLU A 84 -8.57 -16.63 0.80
N ASN A 85 -7.60 -17.17 0.06
CA ASN A 85 -6.29 -17.44 0.64
C ASN A 85 -5.53 -16.17 1.07
N GLN A 86 -5.87 -15.02 0.48
CA GLN A 86 -5.32 -13.71 0.87
C GLN A 86 -6.00 -13.19 2.14
N VAL A 87 -7.30 -13.47 2.33
CA VAL A 87 -8.02 -13.18 3.58
C VAL A 87 -7.34 -13.91 4.73
N LYS A 88 -7.17 -15.22 4.64
CA LYS A 88 -6.51 -16.05 5.67
C LYS A 88 -5.09 -15.58 5.99
N LEU A 89 -4.33 -15.15 4.97
CA LEU A 89 -2.99 -14.58 5.19
C LEU A 89 -3.05 -13.30 6.03
N LEU A 90 -3.97 -12.39 5.71
CA LEU A 90 -4.08 -11.13 6.44
C LEU A 90 -4.60 -11.34 7.87
N GLU A 91 -5.53 -12.27 8.09
CA GLU A 91 -5.96 -12.70 9.42
C GLU A 91 -4.78 -13.19 10.26
N SER A 92 -3.90 -14.01 9.67
CA SER A 92 -2.73 -14.57 10.36
C SER A 92 -1.70 -13.53 10.83
N ILE A 93 -1.74 -12.31 10.28
CA ILE A 93 -0.88 -11.19 10.69
C ILE A 93 -1.63 -10.09 11.46
N GLY A 94 -2.88 -10.36 11.86
CA GLY A 94 -3.67 -9.50 12.74
C GLY A 94 -4.40 -8.36 12.06
N ALA A 95 -4.72 -8.46 10.76
CA ALA A 95 -5.60 -7.48 10.09
C ALA A 95 -7.03 -7.62 10.62
N LYS A 96 -7.69 -6.48 10.93
CA LYS A 96 -9.02 -6.46 11.53
C LYS A 96 -10.14 -6.39 10.49
N TYR A 97 -9.99 -5.52 9.47
CA TYR A 97 -10.99 -5.31 8.44
C TYR A 97 -10.42 -5.84 7.12
N ILE A 98 -10.98 -6.96 6.64
CA ILE A 98 -10.51 -7.64 5.43
C ILE A 98 -11.72 -7.88 4.54
N LEU A 99 -11.68 -7.37 3.32
CA LEU A 99 -12.77 -7.45 2.37
C LEU A 99 -12.31 -8.12 1.07
N ASN A 100 -13.11 -9.06 0.59
CA ASN A 100 -12.86 -9.71 -0.69
C ASN A 100 -13.65 -8.99 -1.79
N SER A 101 -12.96 -8.29 -2.71
CA SER A 101 -13.61 -7.54 -3.79
C SER A 101 -14.31 -8.43 -4.83
N SER A 102 -14.11 -9.75 -4.78
CA SER A 102 -14.85 -10.71 -5.61
C SER A 102 -16.15 -11.22 -4.95
N SER A 103 -16.42 -10.82 -3.71
CA SER A 103 -17.68 -11.16 -3.04
C SER A 103 -18.86 -10.37 -3.60
N PRO A 104 -20.04 -10.99 -3.79
CA PRO A 104 -21.24 -10.25 -4.17
C PRO A 104 -21.66 -9.21 -3.12
N ASP A 105 -21.26 -9.38 -1.87
CA ASP A 105 -21.55 -8.48 -0.75
C ASP A 105 -20.50 -7.39 -0.56
N PHE A 106 -19.48 -7.30 -1.43
CA PHE A 106 -18.33 -6.42 -1.25
C PHE A 106 -18.70 -4.97 -0.95
N MET A 107 -19.58 -4.37 -1.74
CA MET A 107 -20.00 -2.97 -1.54
C MET A 107 -20.69 -2.74 -0.19
N ARG A 108 -21.59 -3.64 0.19
CA ARG A 108 -22.26 -3.60 1.49
C ARG A 108 -21.27 -3.66 2.64
N ASP A 109 -20.32 -4.58 2.57
CA ASP A 109 -19.35 -4.81 3.62
C ASP A 109 -18.29 -3.69 3.67
N LEU A 110 -17.95 -3.10 2.53
CA LEU A 110 -17.07 -1.92 2.44
C LEU A 110 -17.72 -0.70 3.11
N ILE A 111 -19.00 -0.40 2.82
CA ILE A 111 -19.75 0.67 3.48
C ILE A 111 -19.79 0.46 4.99
N LYS A 112 -20.10 -0.75 5.47
CA LYS A 112 -20.09 -1.07 6.90
C LYS A 112 -18.73 -0.86 7.54
N ALA A 113 -17.65 -1.26 6.88
CA ALA A 113 -16.30 -1.08 7.38
C ALA A 113 -15.94 0.41 7.46
N ILE A 114 -16.34 1.21 6.47
CA ILE A 114 -16.11 2.66 6.48
C ILE A 114 -16.92 3.34 7.58
N LEU A 115 -18.21 2.99 7.75
CA LEU A 115 -19.03 3.49 8.85
C LEU A 115 -18.39 3.26 10.22
N LYS A 116 -17.71 2.13 10.39
CA LYS A 116 -17.06 1.75 11.65
C LYS A 116 -15.71 2.44 11.87
N THR A 117 -14.96 2.71 10.81
CA THR A 117 -13.59 3.25 10.87
C THR A 117 -13.48 4.74 10.58
N GLY A 118 -14.48 5.31 9.89
CA GLY A 118 -14.42 6.69 9.39
C GLY A 118 -13.39 6.90 8.27
N ALA A 119 -13.02 5.85 7.52
CA ALA A 119 -11.98 5.94 6.50
C ALA A 119 -12.43 6.80 5.30
N THR A 120 -11.66 7.84 5.00
CA THR A 120 -11.89 8.78 3.88
C THR A 120 -10.68 8.92 2.95
N ILE A 121 -9.61 8.13 3.18
CA ILE A 121 -8.46 8.03 2.29
C ILE A 121 -8.22 6.58 1.87
N ALA A 122 -7.90 6.38 0.60
CA ALA A 122 -7.52 5.07 0.07
C ALA A 122 -6.22 5.13 -0.73
N PHE A 123 -5.45 4.02 -0.67
CA PHE A 123 -4.28 3.81 -1.53
C PHE A 123 -4.54 2.61 -2.44
N ASP A 124 -4.68 2.88 -3.73
CA ASP A 124 -5.02 1.88 -4.73
C ASP A 124 -3.80 1.44 -5.55
N ALA A 125 -3.43 0.16 -5.39
CA ALA A 125 -2.41 -0.50 -6.19
C ALA A 125 -2.95 -1.04 -7.52
N THR A 126 -4.28 -1.15 -7.65
CA THR A 126 -4.92 -1.72 -8.84
C THR A 126 -4.80 -0.76 -10.00
N GLY A 127 -5.17 0.50 -9.81
CA GLY A 127 -4.96 1.59 -10.74
C GLY A 127 -5.78 1.50 -12.03
N GLY A 128 -6.76 0.60 -12.11
CA GLY A 128 -7.64 0.42 -13.27
C GLY A 128 -8.99 -0.19 -12.88
N GLY A 129 -9.91 -0.27 -13.84
CA GLY A 129 -11.25 -0.83 -13.64
C GLY A 129 -12.15 0.08 -12.81
N GLN A 130 -13.00 -0.53 -11.97
CA GLN A 130 -14.05 0.14 -11.20
C GLN A 130 -13.74 0.29 -9.70
N LEU A 131 -12.61 -0.23 -9.21
CA LEU A 131 -12.38 -0.31 -7.76
C LEU A 131 -12.24 1.06 -7.10
N THR A 132 -11.56 2.01 -7.75
CA THR A 132 -11.48 3.40 -7.30
C THR A 132 -12.88 4.04 -7.17
N ASP A 133 -13.74 3.82 -8.16
CA ASP A 133 -15.13 4.29 -8.16
C ASP A 133 -15.96 3.68 -7.02
N GLN A 134 -15.83 2.36 -6.83
CA GLN A 134 -16.51 1.64 -5.75
C GLN A 134 -16.08 2.15 -4.36
N ILE A 135 -14.79 2.43 -4.18
CA ILE A 135 -14.25 2.96 -2.92
C ILE A 135 -14.82 4.36 -2.66
N LEU A 136 -14.78 5.28 -3.63
CA LEU A 136 -15.35 6.63 -3.49
C LEU A 136 -16.85 6.59 -3.24
N THR A 137 -17.58 5.73 -3.95
CA THR A 137 -19.03 5.52 -3.75
C THR A 137 -19.31 5.02 -2.33
N ALA A 138 -18.57 4.03 -1.84
CA ALA A 138 -18.75 3.52 -0.48
C ALA A 138 -18.40 4.56 0.59
N MET A 139 -17.36 5.37 0.38
CA MET A 139 -17.04 6.51 1.26
C MET A 139 -18.20 7.52 1.31
N GLU A 140 -18.77 7.90 0.15
CA GLU A 140 -19.89 8.83 0.12
C GLU A 140 -21.10 8.30 0.87
N PHE A 141 -21.51 7.05 0.61
CA PHE A 141 -22.65 6.44 1.34
C PHE A 141 -22.43 6.44 2.84
N ALA A 142 -21.22 6.08 3.29
CA ALA A 142 -20.90 6.02 4.71
C ALA A 142 -20.85 7.43 5.35
N THR A 143 -20.18 8.39 4.71
CA THR A 143 -20.05 9.75 5.26
C THR A 143 -21.36 10.51 5.25
N SER A 144 -22.20 10.36 4.20
CA SER A 144 -23.54 10.93 4.17
C SER A 144 -24.44 10.38 5.29
N ALA A 145 -24.36 9.07 5.57
CA ALA A 145 -25.11 8.47 6.68
C ALA A 145 -24.66 9.03 8.04
N LEU A 146 -23.34 9.15 8.27
CA LEU A 146 -22.79 9.72 9.51
C LEU A 146 -23.16 11.18 9.71
N GLU A 147 -23.23 11.97 8.62
CA GLU A 147 -23.66 13.38 8.67
C GLU A 147 -25.15 13.51 8.99
N GLN A 148 -26.01 12.63 8.46
CA GLN A 148 -27.45 12.64 8.75
C GLN A 148 -27.76 12.30 10.21
N ASP A 149 -27.00 11.40 10.81
CA ASP A 149 -27.12 11.01 12.21
C ASP A 149 -26.51 12.04 13.19
N SER A 150 -25.82 13.06 12.69
CA SER A 150 -25.18 14.09 13.50
C SER A 150 -26.19 15.09 14.06
N PRO A 151 -26.18 15.42 15.36
CA PRO A 151 -27.06 16.43 15.95
C PRO A 151 -26.78 17.86 15.43
N ILE A 152 -25.68 18.07 14.71
CA ILE A 152 -25.30 19.35 14.10
C ILE A 152 -25.76 19.42 12.64
N SER A 153 -26.33 18.34 12.10
CA SER A 153 -26.80 18.29 10.72
C SER A 153 -27.89 19.34 10.51
N VAL A 154 -27.57 20.38 9.73
CA VAL A 154 -28.51 21.34 9.25
C VAL A 154 -29.35 20.67 8.16
N GLN A 155 -30.45 20.09 8.60
CA GLN A 155 -31.61 19.62 7.81
C GLN A 155 -31.38 19.26 6.33
N GLY A 156 -31.47 17.97 6.04
CA GLY A 156 -31.85 17.47 4.72
C GLY A 156 -30.70 17.00 3.86
N TYR A 157 -31.05 16.21 2.87
CA TYR A 157 -30.21 15.73 1.80
C TYR A 157 -29.49 16.89 1.09
N SER A 158 -28.16 16.93 1.13
CA SER A 158 -27.38 17.88 0.34
C SER A 158 -27.34 17.42 -1.13
N PRO A 159 -27.74 18.22 -2.09
CA PRO A 159 -27.66 17.89 -3.51
C PRO A 159 -26.21 17.77 -3.99
N TYR A 160 -25.26 18.23 -3.17
CA TYR A 160 -23.81 18.17 -3.44
C TYR A 160 -23.08 17.00 -2.74
N GLY A 161 -23.82 16.15 -2.03
CA GLY A 161 -23.26 15.04 -1.24
C GLY A 161 -22.74 15.45 0.12
N SER A 162 -21.97 14.56 0.76
CA SER A 162 -21.39 14.80 2.07
C SER A 162 -20.30 15.87 2.06
N SER A 163 -20.11 16.54 3.18
CA SER A 163 -19.04 17.55 3.37
C SER A 163 -17.66 16.91 3.58
N ALA A 164 -17.61 15.62 3.88
CA ALA A 164 -16.35 14.89 4.08
C ALA A 164 -15.52 14.83 2.81
N TYR A 165 -14.25 15.21 2.89
CA TYR A 165 -13.31 15.07 1.78
C TYR A 165 -12.88 13.62 1.61
N LYS A 166 -13.15 13.06 0.43
CA LYS A 166 -12.85 11.67 0.07
C LYS A 166 -11.73 11.62 -0.93
N GLN A 167 -10.70 10.77 -0.67
CA GLN A 167 -9.53 10.73 -1.51
C GLN A 167 -9.08 9.32 -1.85
N VAL A 168 -8.75 9.08 -3.13
CA VAL A 168 -8.10 7.86 -3.58
C VAL A 168 -6.78 8.21 -4.25
N TYR A 169 -5.69 7.71 -3.69
CA TYR A 169 -4.36 7.76 -4.25
C TYR A 169 -4.03 6.49 -5.03
N ILE A 170 -3.77 6.63 -6.32
CA ILE A 170 -3.31 5.56 -7.19
C ILE A 170 -1.79 5.51 -7.13
N TYR A 171 -1.23 4.43 -6.59
CA TYR A 171 0.22 4.26 -6.46
C TYR A 171 0.76 3.05 -7.21
N GLY A 172 -0.10 2.28 -7.89
CA GLY A 172 0.23 1.11 -8.70
C GLY A 172 -0.62 1.00 -9.95
N GLY A 173 -0.34 0.01 -10.78
CA GLY A 173 -1.05 -0.28 -12.02
C GLY A 173 -1.12 -1.78 -12.26
N LEU A 174 -1.70 -2.53 -11.32
CA LEU A 174 -1.88 -3.99 -11.46
C LEU A 174 -2.95 -4.35 -12.49
N ASP A 175 -3.89 -3.45 -12.74
CA ASP A 175 -4.87 -3.50 -13.81
C ASP A 175 -4.54 -2.41 -14.83
N PRO A 176 -4.18 -2.76 -16.07
CA PRO A 176 -3.85 -1.80 -17.12
C PRO A 176 -5.09 -1.16 -17.79
N SER A 177 -6.30 -1.58 -17.44
CA SER A 177 -7.52 -1.01 -17.99
C SER A 177 -7.72 0.44 -17.54
N PRO A 178 -8.46 1.27 -18.28
CA PRO A 178 -8.82 2.61 -17.84
C PRO A 178 -9.59 2.60 -16.52
N ILE A 179 -9.40 3.65 -15.71
CA ILE A 179 -10.20 3.87 -14.52
C ILE A 179 -11.57 4.38 -14.95
N THR A 180 -12.64 3.72 -14.50
CA THR A 180 -14.00 4.15 -14.73
C THR A 180 -14.54 4.85 -13.49
N LEU A 181 -15.02 6.09 -13.62
CA LEU A 181 -15.58 6.91 -12.56
C LEU A 181 -17.00 7.31 -12.93
N ASN A 182 -18.01 6.90 -12.16
CA ASN A 182 -19.42 7.26 -12.37
C ASN A 182 -19.81 8.60 -11.71
N LYS A 183 -18.96 9.13 -10.84
CA LYS A 183 -19.10 10.42 -10.13
C LYS A 183 -20.30 10.49 -9.17
N ALA A 184 -20.80 9.34 -8.68
CA ALA A 184 -21.93 9.29 -7.74
C ALA A 184 -21.48 9.40 -6.27
N TYR A 185 -20.51 10.26 -5.96
CA TYR A 185 -19.91 10.42 -4.63
C TYR A 185 -19.79 11.87 -4.17
N GLY A 186 -20.80 12.68 -4.50
CA GLY A 186 -20.84 14.10 -4.14
C GLY A 186 -19.80 14.93 -4.88
N MET A 187 -19.52 16.13 -4.35
CA MET A 187 -18.60 17.09 -4.99
C MET A 187 -17.28 17.29 -4.25
N ASN A 188 -17.13 16.70 -3.03
CA ASN A 188 -15.93 16.88 -2.22
C ASN A 188 -15.04 15.63 -2.24
N TRP A 189 -14.33 15.40 -3.36
CA TRP A 189 -13.47 14.24 -3.54
C TRP A 189 -12.31 14.51 -4.51
N SER A 190 -11.30 13.64 -4.45
CA SER A 190 -10.25 13.57 -5.47
C SER A 190 -9.81 12.14 -5.75
N ALA A 191 -9.30 11.91 -6.96
CA ALA A 191 -8.53 10.73 -7.34
C ALA A 191 -7.26 11.19 -8.05
N GLY A 192 -6.10 10.72 -7.61
CA GLY A 192 -4.82 11.17 -8.16
C GLY A 192 -3.68 10.20 -7.93
N GLY A 193 -2.53 10.48 -8.52
CA GLY A 193 -1.32 9.68 -8.33
C GLY A 193 -0.62 9.96 -7.00
N TRP A 194 -0.02 8.91 -6.41
CA TRP A 194 0.89 9.04 -5.27
C TRP A 194 2.22 8.35 -5.58
N LEU A 195 3.33 9.03 -5.33
CA LEU A 195 4.67 8.52 -5.64
C LEU A 195 5.63 8.77 -4.47
N LEU A 196 6.36 7.72 -4.07
CA LEU A 196 7.26 7.74 -2.91
C LEU A 196 8.31 8.85 -2.98
N PHE A 197 9.02 9.02 -4.09
CA PHE A 197 10.13 9.96 -4.13
C PHE A 197 9.71 11.42 -3.98
N PRO A 198 8.69 11.93 -4.69
CA PRO A 198 8.14 13.26 -4.43
C PRO A 198 7.66 13.43 -2.98
N PHE A 199 7.00 12.42 -2.41
CA PHE A 199 6.59 12.43 -1.02
C PHE A 199 7.80 12.60 -0.08
N LEU A 200 8.86 11.80 -0.22
CA LEU A 200 10.05 11.89 0.62
C LEU A 200 10.77 13.24 0.49
N THR A 201 10.78 13.81 -0.73
CA THR A 201 11.40 15.13 -0.98
C THR A 201 10.62 16.28 -0.33
N ALA A 202 9.30 16.13 -0.18
CA ALA A 202 8.45 17.13 0.46
C ALA A 202 8.49 17.10 2.00
N LEU A 203 9.05 16.04 2.60
CA LEU A 203 9.19 15.94 4.05
C LEU A 203 10.32 16.83 4.58
N SER A 204 10.17 17.30 5.83
CA SER A 204 11.29 17.84 6.56
C SER A 204 12.38 16.78 6.79
N GLN A 205 13.64 17.21 6.91
CA GLN A 205 14.76 16.31 7.19
C GLN A 205 14.53 15.47 8.45
N GLU A 206 13.96 16.04 9.48
CA GLU A 206 13.65 15.36 10.73
C GLU A 206 12.64 14.21 10.51
N ARG A 207 11.54 14.47 9.80
CA ARG A 207 10.53 13.45 9.49
C ARG A 207 11.11 12.34 8.61
N LEU A 208 11.88 12.71 7.59
CA LEU A 208 12.53 11.73 6.72
C LEU A 208 13.45 10.81 7.51
N GLU A 209 14.26 11.34 8.41
CA GLU A 209 15.16 10.53 9.23
C GLU A 209 14.41 9.66 10.24
N ALA A 210 13.31 10.16 10.82
CA ALA A 210 12.44 9.35 11.67
C ALA A 210 11.87 8.11 10.95
N LEU A 211 11.45 8.26 9.68
CA LEU A 211 11.00 7.12 8.88
C LEU A 211 12.14 6.12 8.62
N ARG A 212 13.34 6.61 8.29
CA ARG A 212 14.52 5.77 8.07
C ARG A 212 14.92 5.00 9.34
N GLU A 213 14.94 5.66 10.48
CA GLU A 213 15.22 5.02 11.77
C GLU A 213 14.18 3.95 12.13
N ARG A 214 12.90 4.21 11.84
CA ARG A 214 11.85 3.20 12.02
C ARG A 214 12.09 1.96 11.15
N VAL A 215 12.54 2.15 9.91
CA VAL A 215 12.92 1.03 9.03
C VAL A 215 14.11 0.27 9.60
N LYS A 216 15.18 0.96 10.01
CA LYS A 216 16.38 0.33 10.59
C LYS A 216 16.06 -0.49 11.84
N LYS A 217 15.20 0.03 12.71
CA LYS A 217 14.81 -0.60 13.97
C LYS A 217 14.01 -1.88 13.74
N ASN A 218 13.10 -1.87 12.74
CA ASN A 218 12.11 -2.92 12.56
C ASN A 218 12.34 -3.77 11.29
N ILE A 219 13.58 -3.80 10.76
CA ILE A 219 13.91 -4.51 9.52
C ILE A 219 13.69 -6.03 9.61
N ASP A 220 13.83 -6.61 10.80
CA ASP A 220 13.66 -8.04 11.06
C ASP A 220 12.23 -8.43 11.47
N THR A 221 11.35 -7.47 11.72
CA THR A 221 9.98 -7.64 12.20
C THR A 221 8.96 -7.11 11.21
N THR A 222 8.58 -5.84 11.34
CA THR A 222 7.55 -5.18 10.53
C THR A 222 7.94 -5.14 9.06
N PHE A 223 9.21 -4.89 8.74
CA PHE A 223 9.71 -4.74 7.37
C PHE A 223 10.42 -5.99 6.83
N LYS A 224 10.35 -7.10 7.54
CA LYS A 224 10.94 -8.36 7.08
C LYS A 224 10.35 -8.79 5.75
N SER A 225 11.20 -9.02 4.75
CA SER A 225 10.81 -9.59 3.45
C SER A 225 11.24 -11.05 3.37
N THR A 226 10.37 -11.86 2.75
CA THR A 226 10.67 -13.25 2.41
C THR A 226 10.87 -13.38 0.90
N TYR A 227 11.76 -14.29 0.51
CA TYR A 227 12.11 -14.53 -0.88
C TYR A 227 11.91 -16.00 -1.20
N LYS A 228 11.23 -16.29 -2.32
CA LYS A 228 11.04 -17.65 -2.82
C LYS A 228 12.37 -18.30 -3.18
N LYS A 229 13.26 -17.53 -3.83
CA LYS A 229 14.56 -17.99 -4.28
C LYS A 229 15.54 -16.82 -4.41
N THR A 230 16.84 -17.13 -4.28
CA THR A 230 17.94 -16.24 -4.66
C THR A 230 18.50 -16.72 -6.00
N ILE A 231 18.67 -15.80 -6.95
CA ILE A 231 19.25 -16.06 -8.29
C ILE A 231 20.40 -15.09 -8.56
N GLY A 232 21.28 -15.45 -9.48
CA GLY A 232 22.36 -14.59 -9.97
C GLY A 232 21.84 -13.55 -10.97
N LEU A 233 22.70 -12.57 -11.31
CA LEU A 233 22.37 -11.54 -12.27
C LEU A 233 22.12 -12.13 -13.68
N GLU A 234 22.91 -13.14 -14.08
CA GLU A 234 22.75 -13.83 -15.37
C GLU A 234 21.42 -14.59 -15.50
N ASP A 235 20.84 -15.03 -14.38
CA ASP A 235 19.58 -15.76 -14.36
C ASP A 235 18.35 -14.86 -14.57
N VAL A 236 18.50 -13.54 -14.46
CA VAL A 236 17.38 -12.60 -14.53
C VAL A 236 16.65 -12.68 -15.87
N LEU A 237 17.39 -12.88 -16.96
CA LEU A 237 16.80 -13.01 -18.31
C LEU A 237 16.52 -14.47 -18.70
N ASN A 238 16.75 -15.42 -17.80
CA ASN A 238 16.44 -16.82 -18.08
C ASN A 238 14.91 -17.04 -18.10
N PRO A 239 14.34 -17.55 -19.23
CA PRO A 239 12.89 -17.72 -19.37
C PRO A 239 12.23 -18.56 -18.27
N LYS A 240 12.97 -19.52 -17.70
CA LYS A 240 12.51 -20.36 -16.59
C LYS A 240 12.18 -19.50 -15.35
N TYR A 241 13.06 -18.58 -14.99
CA TYR A 241 12.84 -17.70 -13.82
C TYR A 241 11.92 -16.54 -14.15
N MET A 242 12.02 -15.98 -15.37
CA MET A 242 11.14 -14.89 -15.83
C MET A 242 9.67 -15.28 -15.75
N LYS A 243 9.30 -16.47 -16.25
CA LYS A 243 7.91 -16.97 -16.16
C LYS A 243 7.38 -17.07 -14.74
N GLU A 244 8.28 -17.24 -13.74
CA GLU A 244 7.87 -17.33 -12.34
C GLU A 244 7.80 -15.98 -11.65
N TYR A 245 8.83 -15.13 -11.75
CA TYR A 245 8.85 -13.86 -11.02
C TYR A 245 7.99 -12.77 -11.65
N LEU A 246 7.61 -12.90 -12.93
CA LEU A 246 6.64 -12.03 -13.58
C LEU A 246 5.18 -12.38 -13.24
N LYS A 247 4.92 -13.54 -12.65
CA LYS A 247 3.58 -13.87 -12.18
C LYS A 247 3.16 -12.90 -11.09
N THR A 248 2.07 -12.18 -11.33
CA THR A 248 1.44 -11.37 -10.29
C THR A 248 0.89 -12.26 -9.18
N GLY A 249 1.24 -11.98 -7.94
CA GLY A 249 0.72 -12.75 -6.80
C GLY A 249 1.62 -12.71 -5.57
N THR A 250 1.02 -13.01 -4.43
CA THR A 250 1.70 -13.05 -3.14
C THR A 250 2.71 -14.20 -3.10
N GLY A 251 3.91 -13.92 -2.57
CA GLY A 251 4.92 -14.97 -2.32
C GLY A 251 5.89 -15.26 -3.48
N ASN A 252 5.78 -14.59 -4.63
CA ASN A 252 6.65 -14.81 -5.80
C ASN A 252 7.91 -13.93 -5.84
N LYS A 253 8.29 -13.29 -4.74
CA LYS A 253 9.45 -12.40 -4.71
C LYS A 253 10.76 -13.16 -4.80
N TYR A 254 11.60 -12.82 -5.77
CA TYR A 254 12.94 -13.34 -5.94
C TYR A 254 13.98 -12.33 -5.42
N LEU A 255 15.06 -12.85 -4.85
CA LEU A 255 16.24 -12.05 -4.50
C LEU A 255 17.27 -12.21 -5.62
N ILE A 256 17.73 -11.11 -6.18
CA ILE A 256 18.84 -11.12 -7.13
C ILE A 256 20.11 -10.80 -6.33
N ASN A 257 21.08 -11.71 -6.39
CA ASN A 257 22.40 -11.47 -5.84
C ASN A 257 23.40 -11.25 -7.00
N PRO A 258 23.80 -10.00 -7.28
CA PRO A 258 24.66 -9.69 -8.41
C PRO A 258 26.08 -10.25 -8.29
N GLN A 259 26.47 -10.68 -7.10
CA GLN A 259 27.81 -11.20 -6.83
C GLN A 259 27.91 -12.73 -6.98
N VAL A 260 26.78 -13.43 -7.14
CA VAL A 260 26.79 -14.87 -7.42
C VAL A 260 27.25 -15.09 -8.85
N LYS A 261 28.41 -15.67 -9.03
CA LYS A 261 28.84 -16.23 -10.32
C LYS A 261 28.19 -17.60 -10.48
N ASN A 262 27.37 -17.79 -11.50
CA ASN A 262 26.95 -19.12 -11.88
C ASN A 262 28.18 -19.86 -12.40
N ILE A 263 28.70 -20.82 -11.62
CA ILE A 263 29.66 -21.77 -12.12
C ILE A 263 28.89 -22.59 -13.15
N LYS A 264 29.11 -22.28 -14.43
CA LYS A 264 28.62 -23.14 -15.51
C LYS A 264 29.21 -24.54 -15.27
N LYS A 265 28.36 -25.49 -14.85
CA LYS A 265 28.67 -26.90 -14.94
C LYS A 265 28.40 -27.38 -16.36
#